data_f2aa1c79c5ca99ce89c9cf8ccd34907c
#
_entry.id   f2aa1c79c5ca99ce89c9cf8ccd34907c
#
_cell.length_a   1.000
_cell.length_b   1.000
_cell.length_c   1.000
_cell.angle_alpha   90.00
_cell.angle_beta   90.00
_cell.angle_gamma   90.00
#
_symmetry.space_group_name_H-M   'P 1'
#
loop_
_entity.id
_entity.type
_entity.pdbx_description
1 polymer ?
#
loop_
_entity_poly.entity_id
_entity_poly.type
_entity_poly.pdbx_seq_one_letter_code
_entity_poly.pdbx_strand_id
1 'polypeptide(L)'
;MKHYKQNITAMVTGMVIGASLVGGAAAGIVAEPTWQNIYVDGQQVSMTAYNIAGNNYVRLRDIGQQVGFNVYWSDGVQIDTDAPYTGVAPVREAAALPTNTEIREKMIRRINEVRRKYGVSELTVNQSLMDAAQECASRLYTSHHNREECEAVLDAGYPHGFGSNLTVLVGTGVSSIAEKAVANWENSPGHLETMISSDGDTLGVGVTIDNGRTFCYMMVGNPNAYNPYG
;
A
#
# COMPACT_ATOMS: atom_id res chain seq x y z
N MET A 1 25.18 -53.63 -23.75
CA MET A 1 25.52 -52.97 -22.49
C MET A 1 26.88 -52.26 -22.57
N LYS A 2 27.05 -51.25 -23.42
CA LYS A 2 28.35 -50.55 -23.57
C LYS A 2 28.25 -49.05 -23.81
N HIS A 3 27.11 -48.42 -23.59
CA HIS A 3 26.94 -46.99 -23.83
C HIS A 3 26.55 -46.14 -22.61
N TYR A 4 26.51 -46.70 -21.39
CA TYR A 4 26.12 -45.97 -20.18
C TYR A 4 27.27 -45.40 -19.36
N LYS A 5 28.53 -45.69 -19.70
CA LYS A 5 29.70 -45.24 -18.89
C LYS A 5 30.37 -43.97 -19.41
N GLN A 6 30.00 -43.44 -20.57
CA GLN A 6 30.67 -42.25 -21.14
C GLN A 6 30.03 -40.89 -20.77
N ASN A 7 28.77 -40.88 -20.27
CA ASN A 7 28.10 -39.61 -20.00
C ASN A 7 28.27 -39.07 -18.58
N ILE A 8 28.87 -39.84 -17.66
CA ILE A 8 29.08 -39.38 -16.27
C ILE A 8 30.36 -38.56 -16.15
N THR A 9 31.35 -38.79 -16.99
CA THR A 9 32.62 -38.08 -16.92
C THR A 9 32.58 -36.66 -17.51
N ALA A 10 31.63 -36.40 -18.43
CA ALA A 10 31.51 -35.09 -19.06
C ALA A 10 30.75 -34.07 -18.17
N MET A 11 29.97 -34.54 -17.18
CA MET A 11 29.17 -33.66 -16.32
C MET A 11 29.95 -33.15 -15.11
N VAL A 12 31.05 -33.78 -14.75
CA VAL A 12 31.90 -33.35 -13.60
C VAL A 12 32.96 -32.36 -14.03
N THR A 13 33.36 -32.30 -15.32
CA THR A 13 34.44 -31.44 -15.80
C THR A 13 33.98 -30.02 -16.16
N GLY A 14 32.68 -29.80 -16.30
CA GLY A 14 32.10 -28.48 -16.65
C GLY A 14 31.97 -27.50 -15.48
N MET A 15 32.18 -27.95 -14.24
CA MET A 15 31.90 -27.16 -13.05
C MET A 15 33.15 -26.52 -12.38
N VAL A 16 34.33 -26.71 -12.95
CA VAL A 16 35.62 -26.27 -12.32
C VAL A 16 36.28 -25.10 -13.05
N ILE A 17 35.77 -24.61 -14.19
CA ILE A 17 36.46 -23.59 -14.97
C ILE A 17 35.78 -22.19 -14.90
N GLY A 18 34.93 -21.96 -13.89
CA GLY A 18 34.29 -20.64 -13.73
C GLY A 18 34.81 -19.74 -12.60
N ALA A 19 35.86 -20.15 -11.90
CA ALA A 19 36.30 -19.45 -10.67
C ALA A 19 37.75 -19.05 -10.68
N SER A 20 38.20 -18.37 -11.69
CA SER A 20 39.49 -17.66 -11.58
C SER A 20 39.48 -16.46 -12.50
N LEU A 21 39.13 -15.32 -11.89
CA LEU A 21 39.66 -13.98 -12.15
C LEU A 21 38.68 -12.93 -11.61
N VAL A 22 38.72 -12.65 -10.31
CA VAL A 22 38.70 -11.29 -9.76
C VAL A 22 39.06 -11.42 -8.26
N GLY A 23 40.06 -10.71 -7.82
CA GLY A 23 40.64 -10.80 -6.49
C GLY A 23 39.65 -10.37 -5.40
N GLY A 24 39.61 -11.23 -4.39
CA GLY A 24 38.79 -11.13 -3.19
C GLY A 24 38.19 -12.52 -2.88
N ALA A 25 38.93 -13.36 -2.15
CA ALA A 25 38.42 -14.67 -1.72
C ALA A 25 37.27 -14.50 -0.74
N ALA A 26 36.06 -14.30 -1.22
CA ALA A 26 34.90 -14.75 -0.50
C ALA A 26 34.96 -16.28 -0.49
N ALA A 27 35.22 -16.90 0.64
CA ALA A 27 35.12 -18.36 0.80
C ALA A 27 33.72 -18.76 0.36
N GLY A 28 33.61 -19.33 -0.85
CA GLY A 28 32.33 -19.75 -1.39
C GLY A 28 31.72 -20.80 -0.47
N ILE A 29 30.46 -20.61 -0.08
CA ILE A 29 29.71 -21.64 0.64
C ILE A 29 29.56 -22.83 -0.30
N VAL A 30 30.16 -23.97 0.05
CA VAL A 30 30.02 -25.22 -0.72
C VAL A 30 28.74 -25.92 -0.25
N ALA A 31 27.82 -26.13 -1.17
CA ALA A 31 26.61 -26.90 -0.96
C ALA A 31 26.78 -28.30 -1.60
N GLU A 32 26.81 -29.33 -0.79
CA GLU A 32 26.94 -30.71 -1.26
C GLU A 32 25.57 -31.40 -1.19
N PRO A 33 25.14 -32.13 -2.25
CA PRO A 33 23.92 -32.93 -2.19
C PRO A 33 23.98 -33.90 -1.02
N THR A 34 22.91 -33.99 -0.25
CA THR A 34 22.77 -35.01 0.79
C THR A 34 21.95 -36.18 0.26
N TRP A 35 22.37 -37.41 0.66
CA TRP A 35 21.68 -38.65 0.32
C TRP A 35 20.84 -39.17 1.50
N GLN A 36 20.66 -38.37 2.53
CA GLN A 36 19.86 -38.73 3.69
C GLN A 36 18.38 -38.81 3.34
N ASN A 37 17.72 -39.83 3.89
CA ASN A 37 16.26 -39.93 3.77
C ASN A 37 15.59 -38.80 4.55
N ILE A 38 14.59 -38.21 3.94
CA ILE A 38 13.77 -37.15 4.56
C ILE A 38 12.40 -37.73 4.85
N TYR A 39 11.88 -37.46 6.02
CA TYR A 39 10.56 -37.92 6.45
C TYR A 39 9.72 -36.74 6.85
N VAL A 40 8.45 -36.76 6.42
CA VAL A 40 7.41 -35.82 6.84
C VAL A 40 6.32 -36.67 7.51
N ASP A 41 6.01 -36.38 8.75
CA ASP A 41 5.03 -37.13 9.56
C ASP A 41 5.29 -38.65 9.56
N GLY A 42 6.57 -39.03 9.59
CA GLY A 42 7.01 -40.45 9.59
C GLY A 42 6.95 -41.13 8.23
N GLN A 43 6.54 -40.46 7.17
CA GLN A 43 6.53 -40.98 5.79
C GLN A 43 7.76 -40.46 5.03
N GLN A 44 8.49 -41.37 4.39
CA GLN A 44 9.62 -41.00 3.56
C GLN A 44 9.15 -40.23 2.32
N VAL A 45 9.77 -39.07 2.10
CA VAL A 45 9.48 -38.20 0.96
C VAL A 45 10.73 -37.97 0.12
N SER A 46 10.54 -37.73 -1.18
CA SER A 46 11.63 -37.43 -2.11
C SER A 46 11.77 -35.93 -2.26
N MET A 47 12.85 -35.38 -1.74
CA MET A 47 13.18 -33.97 -1.87
C MET A 47 14.67 -33.79 -2.16
N THR A 48 15.02 -32.71 -2.88
CA THR A 48 16.41 -32.33 -3.05
C THR A 48 16.90 -31.59 -1.80
N ALA A 49 17.92 -32.15 -1.16
CA ALA A 49 18.53 -31.56 0.01
C ALA A 49 20.05 -31.40 -0.17
N TYR A 50 20.61 -30.43 0.53
CA TYR A 50 22.02 -30.10 0.50
C TYR A 50 22.58 -30.02 1.92
N ASN A 51 23.82 -30.42 2.09
CA ASN A 51 24.58 -30.15 3.32
C ASN A 51 25.43 -28.89 3.11
N ILE A 52 25.25 -27.90 3.97
CA ILE A 52 26.05 -26.67 3.97
C ILE A 52 26.56 -26.47 5.40
N ALA A 53 27.86 -26.49 5.56
CA ALA A 53 28.52 -26.31 6.88
C ALA A 53 27.93 -27.22 7.98
N GLY A 54 27.66 -28.49 7.65
CA GLY A 54 27.15 -29.49 8.58
C GLY A 54 25.61 -29.44 8.81
N ASN A 55 24.90 -28.55 8.15
CA ASN A 55 23.45 -28.44 8.27
C ASN A 55 22.76 -28.90 6.99
N ASN A 56 21.61 -29.55 7.12
CA ASN A 56 20.80 -29.95 5.96
C ASN A 56 19.82 -28.84 5.55
N TYR A 57 19.84 -28.49 4.28
CA TYR A 57 18.97 -27.51 3.67
C TYR A 57 18.08 -28.19 2.62
N VAL A 58 16.83 -27.84 2.61
CA VAL A 58 15.85 -28.27 1.60
C VAL A 58 15.21 -27.03 0.98
N ARG A 59 14.73 -27.16 -0.25
CA ARG A 59 13.99 -26.05 -0.86
C ARG A 59 12.67 -25.86 -0.13
N LEU A 60 12.39 -24.62 0.25
CA LEU A 60 11.17 -24.26 0.95
C LEU A 60 9.89 -24.68 0.18
N ARG A 61 9.93 -24.62 -1.15
CA ARG A 61 8.82 -25.09 -2.02
C ARG A 61 8.54 -26.57 -1.89
N ASP A 62 9.59 -27.39 -1.76
CA ASP A 62 9.44 -28.84 -1.61
C ASP A 62 8.78 -29.17 -0.27
N ILE A 63 9.15 -28.45 0.79
CA ILE A 63 8.48 -28.56 2.09
C ILE A 63 7.03 -28.10 1.98
N GLY A 64 6.77 -26.92 1.38
CA GLY A 64 5.42 -26.42 1.20
C GLY A 64 4.51 -27.40 0.46
N GLN A 65 5.04 -28.05 -0.58
CA GLN A 65 4.31 -29.07 -1.33
C GLN A 65 4.00 -30.32 -0.50
N GLN A 66 4.90 -30.75 0.37
CA GLN A 66 4.70 -31.97 1.16
C GLN A 66 3.82 -31.73 2.41
N VAL A 67 3.94 -30.58 3.02
CA VAL A 67 3.22 -30.22 4.25
C VAL A 67 1.88 -29.54 3.95
N GLY A 68 1.72 -28.95 2.75
CA GLY A 68 0.44 -28.39 2.30
C GLY A 68 0.28 -26.90 2.51
N PHE A 69 1.38 -26.12 2.55
CA PHE A 69 1.32 -24.67 2.56
C PHE A 69 1.87 -24.06 1.27
N ASN A 70 1.42 -22.86 0.89
CA ASN A 70 1.86 -22.22 -0.34
C ASN A 70 3.18 -21.45 -0.16
N VAL A 71 4.04 -21.54 -1.17
CA VAL A 71 5.30 -20.80 -1.26
C VAL A 71 5.41 -20.18 -2.65
N TYR A 72 5.44 -18.87 -2.72
CA TYR A 72 5.49 -18.13 -3.98
C TYR A 72 6.39 -16.89 -3.88
N TRP A 73 6.66 -16.25 -5.01
CA TRP A 73 7.40 -15.01 -5.07
C TRP A 73 6.45 -13.83 -5.36
N SER A 74 6.51 -12.79 -4.51
CA SER A 74 5.86 -11.49 -4.73
C SER A 74 6.61 -10.44 -3.89
N ASP A 75 7.49 -9.67 -4.53
CA ASP A 75 8.42 -8.73 -3.87
C ASP A 75 9.27 -9.37 -2.76
N GLY A 76 9.43 -10.70 -2.81
CA GLY A 76 10.12 -11.53 -1.84
C GLY A 76 9.50 -12.92 -1.79
N VAL A 77 10.14 -13.81 -1.01
CA VAL A 77 9.59 -15.14 -0.75
C VAL A 77 8.42 -15.00 0.22
N GLN A 78 7.25 -15.46 -0.22
CA GLN A 78 6.04 -15.50 0.60
C GLN A 78 5.76 -16.94 1.03
N ILE A 79 5.38 -17.12 2.28
CA ILE A 79 4.92 -18.38 2.87
C ILE A 79 3.50 -18.14 3.36
N ASP A 80 2.54 -18.83 2.77
CA ASP A 80 1.13 -18.77 3.15
C ASP A 80 0.72 -20.12 3.73
N THR A 81 0.64 -20.19 5.05
CA THR A 81 0.33 -21.41 5.79
C THR A 81 -1.14 -21.78 5.75
N ASP A 82 -2.00 -20.87 5.32
CA ASP A 82 -3.45 -21.06 5.27
C ASP A 82 -3.95 -21.46 3.87
N ALA A 83 -3.05 -21.48 2.87
CA ALA A 83 -3.37 -21.85 1.50
C ALA A 83 -2.61 -23.12 1.06
N PRO A 84 -3.25 -24.05 0.33
CA PRO A 84 -2.60 -25.23 -0.22
C PRO A 84 -1.51 -24.83 -1.22
N TYR A 85 -0.49 -25.67 -1.35
CA TYR A 85 0.62 -25.42 -2.26
C TYR A 85 0.15 -25.33 -3.73
N THR A 86 0.43 -24.20 -4.35
CA THR A 86 0.23 -23.96 -5.79
C THR A 86 1.51 -23.53 -6.49
N GLY A 87 2.49 -23.03 -5.74
CA GLY A 87 3.75 -22.48 -6.25
C GLY A 87 3.61 -21.12 -6.93
N VAL A 88 2.40 -20.57 -6.97
CA VAL A 88 2.10 -19.25 -7.56
C VAL A 88 1.43 -18.36 -6.52
N ALA A 89 1.63 -17.05 -6.66
CA ALA A 89 0.89 -16.10 -5.86
C ALA A 89 -0.62 -16.34 -6.02
N PRO A 90 -1.38 -16.36 -4.92
CA PRO A 90 -2.82 -16.42 -5.04
C PRO A 90 -3.26 -15.24 -5.94
N VAL A 91 -4.12 -15.56 -6.92
CA VAL A 91 -4.81 -14.49 -7.65
C VAL A 91 -5.68 -13.82 -6.60
N ARG A 92 -5.14 -12.80 -5.93
CA ARG A 92 -6.04 -11.84 -5.34
C ARG A 92 -6.85 -11.30 -6.52
N GLU A 93 -8.14 -11.57 -6.55
CA GLU A 93 -9.03 -10.67 -7.26
C GLU A 93 -8.54 -9.29 -6.85
N ALA A 94 -7.98 -8.53 -7.80
CA ALA A 94 -7.47 -7.22 -7.52
C ALA A 94 -8.65 -6.49 -6.90
N ALA A 95 -8.60 -6.26 -5.59
CA ALA A 95 -9.64 -5.51 -4.92
C ALA A 95 -9.76 -4.25 -5.75
N ALA A 96 -10.91 -4.05 -6.37
CA ALA A 96 -11.10 -2.95 -7.30
C ALA A 96 -10.56 -1.71 -6.62
N LEU A 97 -9.68 -0.98 -7.31
CA LEU A 97 -9.08 0.22 -6.71
C LEU A 97 -10.22 1.10 -6.21
N PRO A 98 -10.12 1.64 -4.99
CA PRO A 98 -11.17 2.47 -4.41
C PRO A 98 -11.56 3.57 -5.40
N THR A 99 -12.84 3.75 -5.60
CA THR A 99 -13.39 4.87 -6.38
C THR A 99 -13.14 6.19 -5.63
N ASN A 100 -13.21 7.31 -6.33
CA ASN A 100 -13.13 8.63 -5.68
C ASN A 100 -14.20 8.79 -4.59
N THR A 101 -15.36 8.16 -4.75
CA THR A 101 -16.41 8.15 -3.72
C THR A 101 -15.99 7.42 -2.46
N GLU A 102 -15.44 6.22 -2.59
CA GLU A 102 -14.96 5.43 -1.44
C GLU A 102 -13.78 6.11 -0.73
N ILE A 103 -12.89 6.79 -1.49
CA ILE A 103 -11.81 7.57 -0.90
C ILE A 103 -12.38 8.72 -0.08
N ARG A 104 -13.36 9.47 -0.61
CA ARG A 104 -14.02 10.57 0.10
C ARG A 104 -14.73 10.10 1.37
N GLU A 105 -15.48 9.02 1.29
CA GLU A 105 -16.14 8.42 2.47
C GLU A 105 -15.13 8.03 3.55
N LYS A 106 -13.99 7.47 3.15
CA LYS A 106 -12.91 7.12 4.09
C LYS A 106 -12.26 8.36 4.70
N MET A 107 -12.07 9.44 3.91
CA MET A 107 -11.59 10.72 4.43
C MET A 107 -12.55 11.29 5.47
N ILE A 108 -13.87 11.30 5.22
CA ILE A 108 -14.90 11.76 6.14
C ILE A 108 -14.81 11.01 7.47
N ARG A 109 -14.76 9.67 7.43
CA ARG A 109 -14.60 8.86 8.64
C ARG A 109 -13.34 9.21 9.42
N ARG A 110 -12.19 9.32 8.72
CA ARG A 110 -10.91 9.65 9.36
C ARG A 110 -10.89 11.05 9.95
N ILE A 111 -11.46 12.03 9.29
CA ILE A 111 -11.59 13.40 9.83
C ILE A 111 -12.40 13.36 11.13
N ASN A 112 -13.54 12.68 11.15
CA ASN A 112 -14.35 12.57 12.35
C ASN A 112 -13.68 11.74 13.46
N GLU A 113 -12.84 10.75 13.14
CA GLU A 113 -11.99 10.08 14.13
C GLU A 113 -10.97 11.03 14.77
N VAL A 114 -10.33 11.89 13.97
CA VAL A 114 -9.43 12.92 14.50
C VAL A 114 -10.20 13.89 15.40
N ARG A 115 -11.36 14.36 14.98
CA ARG A 115 -12.20 15.25 15.79
C ARG A 115 -12.56 14.62 17.13
N ARG A 116 -12.99 13.36 17.15
CA ARG A 116 -13.23 12.61 18.40
C ARG A 116 -12.00 12.53 19.29
N LYS A 117 -10.82 12.26 18.69
CA LYS A 117 -9.53 12.22 19.40
C LYS A 117 -9.23 13.54 20.13
N TYR A 118 -9.59 14.67 19.52
CA TYR A 118 -9.40 15.99 20.09
C TYR A 118 -10.59 16.51 20.89
N GLY A 119 -11.61 15.68 21.13
CA GLY A 119 -12.74 16.00 21.99
C GLY A 119 -13.74 17.01 21.41
N VAL A 120 -13.77 17.15 20.07
CA VAL A 120 -14.75 18.00 19.37
C VAL A 120 -15.81 17.17 18.66
N SER A 121 -17.01 17.76 18.45
CA SER A 121 -18.12 17.10 17.80
C SER A 121 -17.79 16.68 16.38
N GLU A 122 -18.35 15.57 15.93
CA GLU A 122 -18.27 15.16 14.53
C GLU A 122 -18.96 16.16 13.60
N LEU A 123 -18.45 16.27 12.38
CA LEU A 123 -19.07 17.05 11.33
C LEU A 123 -20.06 16.21 10.54
N THR A 124 -21.16 16.81 10.13
CA THR A 124 -22.12 16.20 9.22
C THR A 124 -21.78 16.53 7.77
N VAL A 125 -22.02 15.60 6.84
CA VAL A 125 -21.76 15.84 5.44
C VAL A 125 -22.74 16.87 4.89
N ASN A 126 -22.23 17.87 4.19
CA ASN A 126 -23.00 18.85 3.44
C ASN A 126 -22.72 18.71 1.95
N GLN A 127 -23.76 18.50 1.14
CA GLN A 127 -23.60 18.22 -0.28
C GLN A 127 -23.00 19.41 -1.04
N SER A 128 -23.41 20.64 -0.73
CA SER A 128 -22.83 21.83 -1.36
C SER A 128 -21.33 21.95 -1.10
N LEU A 129 -20.88 21.66 0.13
CA LEU A 129 -19.46 21.64 0.45
C LEU A 129 -18.72 20.44 -0.21
N MET A 130 -19.40 19.30 -0.39
CA MET A 130 -18.85 18.17 -1.15
C MET A 130 -18.62 18.54 -2.61
N ASP A 131 -19.57 19.22 -3.22
CA ASP A 131 -19.51 19.65 -4.62
C ASP A 131 -18.43 20.71 -4.80
N ALA A 132 -18.36 21.72 -3.93
CA ALA A 132 -17.33 22.75 -3.93
C ALA A 132 -15.91 22.16 -3.74
N ALA A 133 -15.72 21.28 -2.77
CA ALA A 133 -14.45 20.63 -2.52
C ALA A 133 -14.01 19.75 -3.72
N GLN A 134 -14.96 19.06 -4.36
CA GLN A 134 -14.67 18.27 -5.55
C GLN A 134 -14.33 19.17 -6.75
N GLU A 135 -15.01 20.28 -6.93
CA GLU A 135 -14.69 21.27 -7.97
C GLU A 135 -13.29 21.83 -7.80
N CYS A 136 -12.92 22.24 -6.57
CA CYS A 136 -11.57 22.74 -6.26
C CYS A 136 -10.50 21.67 -6.50
N ALA A 137 -10.75 20.40 -6.14
CA ALA A 137 -9.85 19.30 -6.43
C ALA A 137 -9.70 19.09 -7.96
N SER A 138 -10.78 19.21 -8.72
CA SER A 138 -10.79 19.01 -10.17
C SER A 138 -10.04 20.10 -10.94
N ARG A 139 -9.95 21.29 -10.37
CA ARG A 139 -9.16 22.40 -10.91
C ARG A 139 -7.65 22.25 -10.64
N LEU A 140 -7.24 21.21 -9.92
CA LEU A 140 -5.84 20.87 -9.62
C LEU A 140 -5.09 21.99 -8.88
N TYR A 141 -5.78 22.71 -8.01
CA TYR A 141 -5.18 23.81 -7.26
C TYR A 141 -4.06 23.27 -6.34
N THR A 142 -2.99 24.08 -6.26
CA THR A 142 -1.86 23.83 -5.35
C THR A 142 -1.80 24.83 -4.20
N SER A 143 -2.73 25.76 -4.16
CA SER A 143 -2.94 26.74 -3.09
C SER A 143 -4.43 26.82 -2.78
N HIS A 144 -4.77 27.21 -1.56
CA HIS A 144 -6.14 27.39 -1.09
C HIS A 144 -6.27 28.72 -0.32
N HIS A 145 -7.45 29.02 0.20
CA HIS A 145 -7.79 30.31 0.81
C HIS A 145 -7.78 31.47 -0.22
N ASN A 146 -8.25 31.17 -1.42
CA ASN A 146 -8.33 32.15 -2.50
C ASN A 146 -9.81 32.47 -2.85
N ARG A 147 -9.97 33.48 -3.71
CA ARG A 147 -11.29 33.94 -4.16
C ARG A 147 -12.06 32.83 -4.90
N GLU A 148 -11.40 32.11 -5.75
CA GLU A 148 -11.99 31.04 -6.57
C GLU A 148 -12.57 29.91 -5.71
N GLU A 149 -11.97 29.63 -4.58
CA GLU A 149 -12.47 28.67 -3.60
C GLU A 149 -13.76 29.17 -2.94
N CYS A 150 -13.80 30.44 -2.56
CA CYS A 150 -14.98 31.06 -1.98
C CYS A 150 -16.15 31.13 -2.99
N GLU A 151 -15.86 31.47 -4.24
CA GLU A 151 -16.83 31.46 -5.32
C GLU A 151 -17.37 30.05 -5.59
N ALA A 152 -16.52 29.02 -5.63
CA ALA A 152 -16.94 27.62 -5.79
C ALA A 152 -17.91 27.18 -4.67
N VAL A 153 -17.68 27.62 -3.43
CA VAL A 153 -18.56 27.32 -2.30
C VAL A 153 -19.95 28.00 -2.44
N LEU A 154 -19.96 29.24 -2.90
CA LEU A 154 -21.21 29.98 -3.17
C LEU A 154 -21.99 29.40 -4.36
N ASP A 155 -21.29 29.09 -5.46
CA ASP A 155 -21.86 28.50 -6.66
C ASP A 155 -22.48 27.11 -6.37
N ALA A 156 -21.88 26.38 -5.44
CA ALA A 156 -22.42 25.11 -4.96
C ALA A 156 -23.61 25.27 -3.99
N GLY A 157 -23.94 26.51 -3.59
CA GLY A 157 -25.11 26.83 -2.78
C GLY A 157 -24.86 26.76 -1.26
N TYR A 158 -23.62 26.88 -0.78
CA TYR A 158 -23.32 27.03 0.64
C TYR A 158 -23.06 28.51 0.98
N PRO A 159 -23.98 29.20 1.68
CA PRO A 159 -23.95 30.66 1.80
C PRO A 159 -23.08 31.17 2.96
N HIS A 160 -22.57 30.27 3.79
CA HIS A 160 -21.85 30.64 5.02
C HIS A 160 -20.31 30.62 4.82
N GLY A 161 -19.59 31.04 5.84
CA GLY A 161 -18.15 30.91 5.88
C GLY A 161 -17.68 29.48 6.06
N PHE A 162 -16.44 29.24 5.74
CA PHE A 162 -15.83 27.90 5.86
C PHE A 162 -14.31 28.02 6.09
N GLY A 163 -13.72 26.96 6.62
CA GLY A 163 -12.29 26.74 6.60
C GLY A 163 -11.94 25.63 5.61
N SER A 164 -10.80 25.71 4.94
CA SER A 164 -10.38 24.69 3.99
C SER A 164 -8.99 24.15 4.26
N ASN A 165 -8.74 22.91 3.89
CA ASN A 165 -7.43 22.28 3.84
C ASN A 165 -7.21 21.65 2.47
N LEU A 166 -5.99 21.82 1.95
CA LEU A 166 -5.53 21.18 0.72
C LEU A 166 -4.27 20.37 1.01
N THR A 167 -4.18 19.19 0.43
CA THR A 167 -2.91 18.46 0.30
C THR A 167 -2.78 17.84 -1.08
N VAL A 168 -1.55 17.87 -1.62
CA VAL A 168 -1.21 17.22 -2.88
C VAL A 168 -0.26 16.06 -2.56
N LEU A 169 -0.70 14.85 -2.88
CA LEU A 169 0.07 13.62 -2.71
C LEU A 169 0.72 13.22 -4.03
N VAL A 170 1.94 12.72 -4.01
CA VAL A 170 2.67 12.23 -5.18
C VAL A 170 3.04 10.78 -4.98
N GLY A 171 2.82 9.93 -5.99
CA GLY A 171 3.19 8.52 -5.96
C GLY A 171 2.49 7.71 -4.85
N THR A 172 1.33 8.17 -4.37
CA THR A 172 0.57 7.48 -3.33
C THR A 172 -0.36 6.45 -3.95
N GLY A 173 -0.30 5.22 -3.45
CA GLY A 173 -1.25 4.18 -3.84
C GLY A 173 -2.68 4.57 -3.44
N VAL A 174 -3.64 4.28 -4.32
CA VAL A 174 -5.05 4.73 -4.20
C VAL A 174 -5.68 4.32 -2.87
N SER A 175 -5.37 3.11 -2.37
CA SER A 175 -5.87 2.60 -1.08
C SER A 175 -5.40 3.39 0.15
N SER A 176 -4.31 4.18 0.02
CA SER A 176 -3.69 4.94 1.11
C SER A 176 -3.95 6.44 1.03
N ILE A 177 -4.70 6.92 0.02
CA ILE A 177 -4.92 8.36 -0.19
C ILE A 177 -5.61 8.99 1.02
N ALA A 178 -6.72 8.41 1.48
CA ALA A 178 -7.50 8.97 2.58
C ALA A 178 -6.69 9.11 3.87
N GLU A 179 -5.95 8.06 4.25
CA GLU A 179 -5.10 8.06 5.44
C GLU A 179 -4.00 9.11 5.35
N LYS A 180 -3.31 9.16 4.20
CA LYS A 180 -2.20 10.11 4.04
C LYS A 180 -2.67 11.56 3.99
N ALA A 181 -3.80 11.84 3.33
CA ALA A 181 -4.37 13.18 3.28
C ALA A 181 -4.73 13.68 4.68
N VAL A 182 -5.48 12.90 5.44
CA VAL A 182 -5.88 13.28 6.80
C VAL A 182 -4.67 13.34 7.74
N ALA A 183 -3.72 12.41 7.64
CA ALA A 183 -2.48 12.47 8.43
C ALA A 183 -1.64 13.72 8.12
N ASN A 184 -1.54 14.14 6.86
CA ASN A 184 -0.85 15.38 6.51
C ASN A 184 -1.50 16.60 7.18
N TRP A 185 -2.83 16.65 7.20
CA TRP A 185 -3.56 17.74 7.87
C TRP A 185 -3.44 17.65 9.38
N GLU A 186 -3.52 16.47 9.99
CA GLU A 186 -3.36 16.28 11.43
C GLU A 186 -1.97 16.69 11.91
N ASN A 187 -0.92 16.46 11.11
CA ASN A 187 0.46 16.78 11.44
C ASN A 187 0.85 18.24 11.12
N SER A 188 -0.05 19.04 10.56
CA SER A 188 0.18 20.47 10.25
C SER A 188 -0.67 21.34 11.15
N PRO A 189 -0.07 22.20 12.02
CA PRO A 189 -0.82 22.95 13.04
C PRO A 189 -2.01 23.74 12.49
N GLY A 190 -1.83 24.50 11.41
CA GLY A 190 -2.91 25.29 10.82
C GLY A 190 -4.01 24.44 10.17
N HIS A 191 -3.63 23.34 9.52
CA HIS A 191 -4.61 22.41 8.96
C HIS A 191 -5.37 21.64 10.06
N LEU A 192 -4.68 21.26 11.12
CA LEU A 192 -5.31 20.65 12.29
C LEU A 192 -6.32 21.59 12.94
N GLU A 193 -5.96 22.87 13.15
CA GLU A 193 -6.86 23.88 13.69
C GLU A 193 -8.16 23.98 12.88
N THR A 194 -8.07 24.04 11.55
CA THR A 194 -9.23 24.00 10.68
C THR A 194 -10.05 22.71 10.87
N MET A 195 -9.38 21.56 10.90
CA MET A 195 -10.05 20.25 10.98
C MET A 195 -10.79 20.04 12.30
N ILE A 196 -10.27 20.59 13.42
CA ILE A 196 -10.87 20.44 14.75
C ILE A 196 -11.60 21.70 15.24
N SER A 197 -11.86 22.67 14.35
CA SER A 197 -12.60 23.87 14.70
C SER A 197 -13.95 23.52 15.36
N SER A 198 -14.21 24.07 16.52
CA SER A 198 -15.48 23.91 17.24
C SER A 198 -16.62 24.71 16.62
N ASP A 199 -16.31 25.69 15.79
CA ASP A 199 -17.29 26.55 15.12
C ASP A 199 -17.87 25.89 13.86
N GLY A 200 -17.21 24.81 13.39
CA GLY A 200 -17.67 24.03 12.24
C GLY A 200 -18.64 22.93 12.62
N ASP A 201 -19.69 22.75 11.81
CA ASP A 201 -20.71 21.72 11.98
C ASP A 201 -20.86 20.79 10.76
N THR A 202 -20.38 21.25 9.60
CA THR A 202 -20.55 20.54 8.33
C THR A 202 -19.23 20.32 7.60
N LEU A 203 -19.20 19.31 6.72
CA LEU A 203 -18.00 18.82 6.04
C LEU A 203 -18.26 18.54 4.56
N GLY A 204 -17.36 19.02 3.72
CA GLY A 204 -17.19 18.56 2.35
C GLY A 204 -15.77 18.08 2.09
N VAL A 205 -15.61 17.08 1.25
CA VAL A 205 -14.29 16.58 0.80
C VAL A 205 -14.30 16.32 -0.70
N GLY A 206 -13.18 16.64 -1.36
CA GLY A 206 -12.95 16.43 -2.77
C GLY A 206 -11.65 15.68 -3.02
N VAL A 207 -11.63 14.85 -4.07
CA VAL A 207 -10.44 14.10 -4.48
C VAL A 207 -10.37 14.04 -6.00
N THR A 208 -9.21 14.41 -6.56
CA THR A 208 -8.92 14.21 -7.97
C THR A 208 -7.52 13.64 -8.14
N ILE A 209 -7.43 12.57 -8.94
CA ILE A 209 -6.17 11.93 -9.30
C ILE A 209 -5.84 12.32 -10.72
N ASP A 210 -4.69 12.97 -10.90
CA ASP A 210 -4.19 13.40 -12.20
C ASP A 210 -2.69 13.19 -12.32
N ASN A 211 -2.24 12.50 -13.37
CA ASN A 211 -0.83 12.29 -13.71
C ASN A 211 0.08 11.88 -12.53
N GLY A 212 -0.38 10.91 -11.70
CA GLY A 212 0.36 10.41 -10.54
C GLY A 212 0.37 11.36 -9.33
N ARG A 213 -0.39 12.45 -9.40
CA ARG A 213 -0.65 13.37 -8.28
C ARG A 213 -2.10 13.22 -7.82
N THR A 214 -2.33 13.38 -6.53
CA THR A 214 -3.67 13.35 -5.96
C THR A 214 -3.93 14.65 -5.20
N PHE A 215 -4.96 15.34 -5.58
CA PHE A 215 -5.40 16.60 -4.96
C PHE A 215 -6.55 16.28 -4.00
N CYS A 216 -6.35 16.52 -2.72
CA CYS A 216 -7.34 16.26 -1.68
C CYS A 216 -7.73 17.58 -1.02
N TYR A 217 -9.03 17.87 -1.00
CA TYR A 217 -9.63 19.00 -0.33
C TYR A 217 -10.50 18.57 0.84
N MET A 218 -10.51 19.40 1.88
CA MET A 218 -11.45 19.35 2.98
C MET A 218 -12.01 20.77 3.20
N MET A 219 -13.30 20.90 3.36
CA MET A 219 -13.98 22.14 3.72
C MET A 219 -14.83 21.90 4.97
N VAL A 220 -14.58 22.69 6.00
CA VAL A 220 -15.36 22.70 7.26
C VAL A 220 -16.25 23.93 7.25
N GLY A 221 -17.54 23.72 7.14
CA GLY A 221 -18.51 24.80 7.11
C GLY A 221 -18.78 25.38 8.50
N ASN A 222 -18.82 26.70 8.59
CA ASN A 222 -19.15 27.44 9.80
C ASN A 222 -20.46 28.24 9.56
N PRO A 223 -21.60 27.81 10.13
CA PRO A 223 -22.89 28.47 9.88
C PRO A 223 -22.98 29.88 10.47
N ASN A 224 -22.08 30.23 11.39
CA ASN A 224 -22.03 31.53 12.03
C ASN A 224 -21.05 32.51 11.38
N ALA A 225 -20.26 32.02 10.40
CA ALA A 225 -19.33 32.85 9.67
C ALA A 225 -19.96 33.31 8.34
N TYR A 226 -19.36 34.31 7.77
CA TYR A 226 -19.79 34.94 6.54
C TYR A 226 -18.80 34.63 5.41
N ASN A 227 -19.32 34.33 4.22
CA ASN A 227 -18.47 34.19 3.04
C ASN A 227 -18.21 35.58 2.47
N PRO A 228 -16.96 36.06 2.35
CA PRO A 228 -16.65 37.43 1.99
C PRO A 228 -17.05 37.83 0.54
N TYR A 229 -17.46 36.85 -0.28
CA TYR A 229 -17.86 37.04 -1.68
C TYR A 229 -19.35 36.75 -1.90
N GLY A 230 -20.13 36.51 -0.81
CA GLY A 230 -21.58 36.27 -0.83
C GLY A 230 -22.43 37.48 -0.51
#